data_9a129ba8dbc65fd7d4cc37e644ccbca8
#
_entry.id   9a129ba8dbc65fd7d4cc37e644ccbca8
#
_cell.length_a   1.000
_cell.length_b   1.000
_cell.length_c   1.000
_cell.angle_alpha   90.00
_cell.angle_beta   90.00
_cell.angle_gamma   90.00
#
_symmetry.space_group_name_H-M   'P 1'
#
loop_
_entity.id
_entity.type
_entity.pdbx_description
1 polymer ?
#
loop_
_entity_poly.entity_id
_entity_poly.type
_entity_poly.pdbx_seq_one_letter_code
_entity_poly.pdbx_strand_id
1 'polypeptide(L)'
;MSSTSQCGDLSNFIDHLYSPRMPARKELIQVDGREVAISNPEKIFFPQRGLTKLDLVRYYLAVAEGALRGAGGRPMALKRYVDGAEGEFFFQKRAPESRPPWVEAVELKFPSGRTASEVVLRDAAALAWIVNLGCIDLHPHPVRAGDLDHPDELRVDLDPGPGVPFDDVRKVALLAREVLGEHGLKGFPKTSGSRGIHINVRIEPRWTFPEVRAAALALAREIERRAPAIATSKWWKEERHGVFIDYNQNAKDRTVASAYSVRPTPDARVSTPLTWEEVPAVEPAEFTLSTVPARFAKLGDPHAPIDAESGSLQLLLDLSERQKTEGQKDAPWPPHYAKGDEEPVRAAPSRRKKK
;
A
#
# COMPACT_ATOMS: atom_id res chain seq x y z
N MET A 1 -32.46 31.51 69.41
CA MET A 1 -31.44 31.88 68.41
C MET A 1 -31.51 30.84 67.33
N SER A 2 -32.15 31.15 66.21
CA SER A 2 -32.50 30.31 65.11
C SER A 2 -31.37 30.41 64.04
N SER A 3 -30.80 29.29 63.60
CA SER A 3 -29.93 29.22 62.47
C SER A 3 -30.63 28.47 61.31
N THR A 4 -31.07 29.23 60.33
CA THR A 4 -31.59 28.72 59.04
C THR A 4 -30.48 28.28 58.18
N SER A 5 -30.47 26.98 57.78
CA SER A 5 -29.61 26.39 56.77
C SER A 5 -30.25 26.65 55.42
N GLN A 6 -29.49 27.32 54.51
CA GLN A 6 -29.85 27.45 53.10
C GLN A 6 -29.51 26.14 52.37
N CYS A 7 -30.55 25.54 51.79
CA CYS A 7 -30.46 24.44 50.88
C CYS A 7 -30.16 25.04 49.47
N GLY A 8 -28.92 24.86 48.93
CA GLY A 8 -28.54 25.32 47.60
C GLY A 8 -29.18 24.42 46.53
N ASP A 9 -29.77 25.07 45.56
CA ASP A 9 -30.49 24.49 44.44
C ASP A 9 -29.51 23.74 43.46
N LEU A 10 -29.65 22.42 43.40
CA LEU A 10 -28.86 21.50 42.56
C LEU A 10 -29.46 21.32 41.16
N SER A 11 -30.41 22.16 40.75
CA SER A 11 -31.10 21.99 39.44
C SER A 11 -30.35 22.47 38.22
N ASN A 12 -29.22 23.17 38.34
CA ASN A 12 -28.50 23.78 37.21
C ASN A 12 -27.27 22.98 36.70
N PHE A 13 -27.06 21.73 37.15
CA PHE A 13 -25.86 20.96 36.77
C PHE A 13 -26.11 19.84 35.76
N ILE A 14 -27.36 19.61 35.29
CA ILE A 14 -27.71 18.47 34.42
C ILE A 14 -27.95 18.86 32.96
N ASP A 15 -28.09 20.15 32.64
CA ASP A 15 -28.43 20.61 31.28
C ASP A 15 -27.27 20.71 30.28
N HIS A 16 -26.04 20.31 30.65
CA HIS A 16 -24.88 20.37 29.76
C HIS A 16 -24.48 19.04 29.13
N LEU A 17 -25.19 17.92 29.33
CA LEU A 17 -24.81 16.59 28.86
C LEU A 17 -25.66 16.04 27.70
N TYR A 18 -26.66 16.75 27.23
CA TYR A 18 -27.46 16.36 26.05
C TYR A 18 -27.55 17.49 25.03
N SER A 19 -26.42 17.79 24.39
CA SER A 19 -26.48 18.45 23.09
C SER A 19 -26.94 17.39 22.07
N PRO A 20 -28.12 17.53 21.42
CA PRO A 20 -28.52 16.57 20.40
C PRO A 20 -27.46 16.57 19.32
N ARG A 21 -26.76 15.43 19.14
CA ARG A 21 -25.87 15.25 18.00
C ARG A 21 -26.71 15.51 16.75
N MET A 22 -26.48 16.62 16.08
CA MET A 22 -27.06 16.88 14.78
C MET A 22 -26.85 15.64 13.90
N PRO A 23 -27.85 15.18 13.17
CA PRO A 23 -27.69 14.04 12.29
C PRO A 23 -26.51 14.32 11.35
N ALA A 24 -25.58 13.35 11.28
CA ALA A 24 -24.39 13.50 10.45
C ALA A 24 -24.81 13.86 9.03
N ARG A 25 -24.37 15.04 8.54
CA ARG A 25 -24.66 15.46 7.18
C ARG A 25 -24.18 14.39 6.20
N LYS A 26 -25.02 14.05 5.23
CA LYS A 26 -24.71 13.12 4.17
C LYS A 26 -24.79 13.86 2.83
N GLU A 27 -23.85 13.57 1.94
CA GLU A 27 -23.92 13.97 0.55
C GLU A 27 -24.11 12.70 -0.29
N LEU A 28 -25.10 12.70 -1.17
CA LEU A 28 -25.38 11.59 -2.08
C LEU A 28 -24.70 11.88 -3.41
N ILE A 29 -23.87 10.97 -3.88
CA ILE A 29 -23.18 11.06 -5.16
C ILE A 29 -23.59 9.89 -6.05
N GLN A 30 -23.82 10.17 -7.33
CA GLN A 30 -24.10 9.13 -8.33
C GLN A 30 -22.79 8.67 -8.96
N VAL A 31 -22.49 7.38 -8.86
CA VAL A 31 -21.27 6.76 -9.38
C VAL A 31 -21.63 5.40 -10.00
N ASP A 32 -21.31 5.19 -11.26
CA ASP A 32 -21.57 3.94 -12.00
C ASP A 32 -23.01 3.44 -11.86
N GLY A 33 -23.98 4.37 -11.93
CA GLY A 33 -25.41 4.07 -11.80
C GLY A 33 -25.87 3.71 -10.38
N ARG A 34 -25.02 3.92 -9.36
CA ARG A 34 -25.33 3.70 -7.95
C ARG A 34 -25.26 4.99 -7.15
N GLU A 35 -26.10 5.07 -6.14
CA GLU A 35 -26.05 6.14 -5.15
C GLU A 35 -25.12 5.75 -3.99
N VAL A 36 -24.08 6.55 -3.75
CA VAL A 36 -23.14 6.38 -2.65
C VAL A 36 -23.30 7.53 -1.67
N ALA A 37 -23.68 7.21 -0.43
CA ALA A 37 -23.86 8.19 0.62
C ALA A 37 -22.52 8.48 1.32
N ILE A 38 -22.02 9.71 1.19
CA ILE A 38 -20.82 10.19 1.87
C ILE A 38 -21.22 10.84 3.19
N SER A 39 -20.86 10.20 4.29
CA SER A 39 -21.11 10.71 5.64
C SER A 39 -20.05 11.73 6.05
N ASN A 40 -20.47 12.81 6.71
CA ASN A 40 -19.58 13.90 7.16
C ASN A 40 -18.63 14.39 6.03
N PRO A 41 -19.17 14.82 4.87
CA PRO A 41 -18.37 15.18 3.70
C PRO A 41 -17.38 16.31 3.99
N GLU A 42 -17.73 17.23 4.88
CA GLU A 42 -16.93 18.40 5.27
C GLU A 42 -15.88 18.10 6.36
N LYS A 43 -15.82 16.84 6.86
CA LYS A 43 -14.78 16.47 7.82
C LYS A 43 -13.40 16.68 7.23
N ILE A 44 -12.57 17.48 7.88
CA ILE A 44 -11.18 17.72 7.47
C ILE A 44 -10.38 16.44 7.62
N PHE A 45 -9.81 15.97 6.50
CA PHE A 45 -8.95 14.79 6.44
C PHE A 45 -7.47 15.13 6.38
N PHE A 46 -7.12 16.28 5.79
CA PHE A 46 -5.74 16.78 5.72
C PHE A 46 -5.70 18.22 6.23
N PRO A 47 -5.52 18.43 7.55
CA PRO A 47 -5.62 19.75 8.17
C PRO A 47 -4.69 20.80 7.58
N GLN A 48 -3.44 20.42 7.27
CA GLN A 48 -2.45 21.36 6.71
C GLN A 48 -2.80 21.86 5.31
N ARG A 49 -3.70 21.16 4.60
CA ARG A 49 -4.16 21.53 3.25
C ARG A 49 -5.62 21.97 3.22
N GLY A 50 -6.30 21.91 4.34
CA GLY A 50 -7.74 22.19 4.42
C GLY A 50 -8.62 21.23 3.61
N LEU A 51 -8.10 20.04 3.24
CA LEU A 51 -8.82 19.10 2.39
C LEU A 51 -9.77 18.23 3.22
N THR A 52 -10.98 18.08 2.70
CA THR A 52 -12.06 17.34 3.34
C THR A 52 -12.11 15.88 2.92
N LYS A 53 -12.97 15.11 3.58
CA LYS A 53 -13.29 13.74 3.14
C LYS A 53 -13.92 13.72 1.74
N LEU A 54 -14.77 14.71 1.42
CA LEU A 54 -15.35 14.81 0.10
C LEU A 54 -14.31 15.09 -0.97
N ASP A 55 -13.31 15.93 -0.70
CA ASP A 55 -12.20 16.16 -1.63
C ASP A 55 -11.42 14.87 -1.90
N LEU A 56 -11.20 14.03 -0.88
CA LEU A 56 -10.58 12.72 -1.06
C LEU A 56 -11.43 11.78 -1.93
N VAL A 57 -12.77 11.78 -1.74
CA VAL A 57 -13.68 10.99 -2.58
C VAL A 57 -13.63 11.49 -4.03
N ARG A 58 -13.73 12.80 -4.24
CA ARG A 58 -13.65 13.41 -5.58
C ARG A 58 -12.33 13.13 -6.27
N TYR A 59 -11.22 13.16 -5.52
CA TYR A 59 -9.91 12.75 -6.04
C TYR A 59 -9.95 11.33 -6.59
N TYR A 60 -10.40 10.36 -5.78
CA TYR A 60 -10.42 8.97 -6.21
C TYR A 60 -11.36 8.73 -7.41
N LEU A 61 -12.46 9.46 -7.49
CA LEU A 61 -13.33 9.40 -8.66
C LEU A 61 -12.67 9.98 -9.91
N ALA A 62 -11.88 11.06 -9.77
CA ALA A 62 -11.16 11.66 -10.90
C ALA A 62 -10.04 10.76 -11.47
N VAL A 63 -9.50 9.84 -10.67
CA VAL A 63 -8.44 8.90 -11.06
C VAL A 63 -8.90 7.44 -11.00
N ALA A 64 -10.22 7.20 -10.98
CA ALA A 64 -10.79 5.89 -10.69
C ALA A 64 -10.30 4.79 -11.63
N GLU A 65 -10.17 5.08 -12.94
CA GLU A 65 -9.66 4.12 -13.91
C GLU A 65 -8.26 3.62 -13.54
N GLY A 66 -7.33 4.53 -13.25
CA GLY A 66 -5.96 4.17 -12.87
C GLY A 66 -5.90 3.49 -11.49
N ALA A 67 -6.66 3.98 -10.51
CA ALA A 67 -6.72 3.39 -9.17
C ALA A 67 -7.28 1.96 -9.20
N LEU A 68 -8.31 1.71 -9.99
CA LEU A 68 -8.91 0.39 -10.16
C LEU A 68 -8.03 -0.55 -10.99
N ARG A 69 -7.21 -0.05 -11.91
CA ARG A 69 -6.21 -0.87 -12.60
C ARG A 69 -5.24 -1.52 -11.61
N GLY A 70 -4.79 -0.77 -10.63
CA GLY A 70 -3.89 -1.28 -9.58
C GLY A 70 -4.57 -2.10 -8.50
N ALA A 71 -5.77 -1.70 -8.05
CA ALA A 71 -6.45 -2.27 -6.88
C ALA A 71 -7.69 -3.11 -7.22
N GLY A 72 -8.28 -2.94 -8.41
CA GLY A 72 -9.51 -3.61 -8.79
C GLY A 72 -9.37 -5.12 -8.92
N GLY A 73 -10.41 -5.86 -8.54
CA GLY A 73 -10.43 -7.33 -8.58
C GLY A 73 -9.51 -8.00 -7.56
N ARG A 74 -8.88 -7.23 -6.66
CA ARG A 74 -7.97 -7.73 -5.63
C ARG A 74 -8.59 -7.64 -4.24
N PRO A 75 -8.39 -8.65 -3.38
CA PRO A 75 -8.72 -8.50 -1.97
C PRO A 75 -7.90 -7.38 -1.35
N MET A 76 -8.51 -6.64 -0.42
CA MET A 76 -7.88 -5.48 0.19
C MET A 76 -8.17 -5.39 1.68
N ALA A 77 -7.12 -5.28 2.50
CA ALA A 77 -7.25 -4.87 3.87
C ALA A 77 -7.56 -3.37 3.95
N LEU A 78 -8.66 -3.00 4.61
CA LEU A 78 -9.04 -1.61 4.76
C LEU A 78 -8.21 -0.97 5.88
N LYS A 79 -7.34 -0.04 5.54
CA LYS A 79 -6.63 0.80 6.49
C LYS A 79 -7.41 2.09 6.69
N ARG A 80 -8.05 2.22 7.84
CA ARG A 80 -9.03 3.27 8.10
C ARG A 80 -8.47 4.36 9.00
N TYR A 81 -8.59 5.59 8.55
CA TYR A 81 -8.24 6.84 9.25
C TYR A 81 -9.54 7.59 9.56
N VAL A 82 -10.24 7.15 10.59
CA VAL A 82 -11.57 7.70 10.88
C VAL A 82 -11.49 9.19 11.21
N ASP A 83 -10.39 9.65 11.81
CA ASP A 83 -10.15 11.02 12.21
C ASP A 83 -9.22 11.82 11.28
N GLY A 84 -9.07 11.34 10.03
CA GLY A 84 -8.20 11.99 9.03
C GLY A 84 -6.76 11.53 9.10
N ALA A 85 -5.90 12.09 8.25
CA ALA A 85 -4.53 11.64 8.01
C ALA A 85 -3.60 11.73 9.24
N GLU A 86 -3.86 12.67 10.13
CA GLU A 86 -3.09 12.88 11.37
C GLU A 86 -3.65 12.07 12.55
N GLY A 87 -4.83 11.43 12.38
CA GLY A 87 -5.44 10.57 13.39
C GLY A 87 -4.83 9.17 13.41
N GLU A 88 -5.17 8.43 14.45
CA GLU A 88 -4.81 7.02 14.53
C GLU A 88 -5.53 6.21 13.46
N PHE A 89 -4.85 5.19 12.92
CA PHE A 89 -5.44 4.26 11.98
C PHE A 89 -5.56 2.86 12.57
N PHE A 90 -6.48 2.09 12.01
CA PHE A 90 -6.57 0.66 12.27
C PHE A 90 -6.81 -0.13 10.98
N PHE A 91 -6.35 -1.38 10.98
CA PHE A 91 -6.63 -2.31 9.88
C PHE A 91 -7.93 -3.05 10.15
N GLN A 92 -8.90 -2.86 9.28
CA GLN A 92 -10.10 -3.68 9.22
C GLN A 92 -9.92 -4.75 8.14
N LYS A 93 -9.52 -5.95 8.55
CA LYS A 93 -9.29 -7.09 7.66
C LYS A 93 -10.59 -7.81 7.26
N ARG A 94 -11.69 -7.59 7.99
CA ARG A 94 -12.97 -8.18 7.66
C ARG A 94 -13.89 -7.14 7.06
N ALA A 95 -14.44 -7.45 5.88
CA ALA A 95 -15.45 -6.62 5.25
C ALA A 95 -16.59 -6.33 6.23
N PRO A 96 -17.05 -5.07 6.37
CA PRO A 96 -18.18 -4.75 7.23
C PRO A 96 -19.43 -5.55 6.84
N GLU A 97 -20.17 -6.06 7.83
CA GLU A 97 -21.46 -6.72 7.60
C GLU A 97 -22.48 -5.78 6.96
N SER A 98 -22.40 -4.47 7.32
CA SER A 98 -23.23 -3.40 6.78
C SER A 98 -22.86 -2.95 5.36
N ARG A 99 -21.92 -3.65 4.69
CA ARG A 99 -21.55 -3.30 3.31
C ARG A 99 -22.74 -3.43 2.36
N PRO A 100 -22.85 -2.57 1.35
CA PRO A 100 -23.85 -2.72 0.31
C PRO A 100 -23.73 -4.09 -0.40
N PRO A 101 -24.82 -4.69 -0.87
CA PRO A 101 -24.81 -6.01 -1.53
C PRO A 101 -23.90 -6.05 -2.78
N TRP A 102 -23.68 -4.92 -3.41
CA TRP A 102 -22.84 -4.78 -4.59
C TRP A 102 -21.33 -4.63 -4.27
N VAL A 103 -20.95 -4.52 -3.00
CA VAL A 103 -19.53 -4.56 -2.59
C VAL A 103 -19.15 -6.01 -2.35
N GLU A 104 -18.31 -6.54 -3.23
CA GLU A 104 -17.82 -7.92 -3.15
C GLU A 104 -16.85 -8.11 -1.98
N ALA A 105 -16.81 -9.32 -1.45
CA ALA A 105 -15.78 -9.74 -0.49
C ALA A 105 -15.41 -11.20 -0.74
N VAL A 106 -14.14 -11.55 -0.48
CA VAL A 106 -13.61 -12.90 -0.64
C VAL A 106 -12.85 -13.32 0.61
N GLU A 107 -12.94 -14.61 0.97
CA GLU A 107 -12.24 -15.14 2.13
C GLU A 107 -10.79 -15.50 1.78
N LEU A 108 -9.84 -14.87 2.49
CA LEU A 108 -8.42 -15.19 2.43
C LEU A 108 -8.01 -16.05 3.62
N LYS A 109 -7.16 -17.05 3.35
CA LYS A 109 -6.45 -17.83 4.35
C LYS A 109 -5.01 -17.35 4.48
N PHE A 110 -4.61 -16.92 5.66
CA PHE A 110 -3.26 -16.43 5.95
C PHE A 110 -2.31 -17.54 6.42
N PRO A 111 -0.98 -17.36 6.30
CA PRO A 111 0.01 -18.34 6.78
C PRO A 111 -0.13 -18.68 8.27
N SER A 112 -0.71 -17.78 9.07
CA SER A 112 -1.03 -18.02 10.48
C SER A 112 -2.19 -19.00 10.72
N GLY A 113 -2.83 -19.52 9.66
CA GLY A 113 -4.04 -20.35 9.73
C GLY A 113 -5.35 -19.56 9.94
N ARG A 114 -5.28 -18.25 10.15
CA ARG A 114 -6.47 -17.39 10.27
C ARG A 114 -7.08 -17.11 8.91
N THR A 115 -8.39 -16.87 8.89
CA THR A 115 -9.12 -16.40 7.70
C THR A 115 -9.71 -15.02 7.92
N ALA A 116 -9.88 -14.26 6.85
CA ALA A 116 -10.63 -13.02 6.85
C ALA A 116 -11.33 -12.82 5.50
N SER A 117 -12.58 -12.37 5.54
CA SER A 117 -13.30 -11.95 4.35
C SER A 117 -12.92 -10.50 4.05
N GLU A 118 -12.17 -10.26 2.97
CA GLU A 118 -11.67 -8.93 2.59
C GLU A 118 -12.45 -8.36 1.40
N VAL A 119 -12.56 -7.02 1.38
CA VAL A 119 -13.28 -6.30 0.30
C VAL A 119 -12.53 -6.44 -1.02
N VAL A 120 -13.29 -6.59 -2.11
CA VAL A 120 -12.80 -6.56 -3.49
C VAL A 120 -13.46 -5.39 -4.23
N LEU A 121 -12.65 -4.49 -4.76
CA LEU A 121 -13.14 -3.37 -5.57
C LEU A 121 -13.42 -3.84 -6.99
N ARG A 122 -14.63 -3.53 -7.52
CA ARG A 122 -15.00 -3.85 -8.91
C ARG A 122 -15.24 -2.60 -9.76
N ASP A 123 -15.59 -1.48 -9.11
CA ASP A 123 -16.02 -0.26 -9.77
C ASP A 123 -15.72 0.97 -8.90
N ALA A 124 -15.95 2.15 -9.47
CA ALA A 124 -15.72 3.41 -8.78
C ALA A 124 -16.70 3.66 -7.62
N ALA A 125 -17.89 3.05 -7.64
CA ALA A 125 -18.81 3.13 -6.52
C ALA A 125 -18.28 2.39 -5.28
N ALA A 126 -17.69 1.20 -5.45
CA ALA A 126 -17.02 0.46 -4.38
C ALA A 126 -15.79 1.22 -3.86
N LEU A 127 -15.03 1.84 -4.73
CA LEU A 127 -13.91 2.71 -4.38
C LEU A 127 -14.38 3.91 -3.54
N ALA A 128 -15.40 4.65 -3.99
CA ALA A 128 -15.98 5.77 -3.23
C ALA A 128 -16.51 5.32 -1.87
N TRP A 129 -17.11 4.13 -1.80
CA TRP A 129 -17.64 3.58 -0.56
C TRP A 129 -16.55 3.29 0.48
N ILE A 130 -15.42 2.65 0.10
CA ILE A 130 -14.33 2.42 1.06
C ILE A 130 -13.67 3.73 1.50
N VAL A 131 -13.55 4.71 0.60
CA VAL A 131 -13.03 6.03 0.95
C VAL A 131 -13.95 6.72 1.96
N ASN A 132 -15.28 6.61 1.81
CA ASN A 132 -16.23 7.10 2.80
C ASN A 132 -16.04 6.43 4.17
N LEU A 133 -15.58 5.18 4.25
CA LEU A 133 -15.23 4.53 5.51
C LEU A 133 -13.95 5.09 6.15
N GLY A 134 -13.25 5.99 5.49
CA GLY A 134 -12.00 6.60 5.94
C GLY A 134 -10.73 5.89 5.43
N CYS A 135 -10.81 5.12 4.36
CA CYS A 135 -9.61 4.59 3.72
C CYS A 135 -8.94 5.71 2.92
N ILE A 136 -7.76 6.17 3.37
CA ILE A 136 -6.96 7.17 2.68
C ILE A 136 -6.11 6.49 1.61
N ASP A 137 -5.46 5.39 1.96
CA ASP A 137 -4.59 4.62 1.07
C ASP A 137 -5.19 3.24 0.74
N LEU A 138 -4.90 2.75 -0.46
CA LEU A 138 -5.39 1.47 -1.00
C LEU A 138 -4.30 0.41 -0.83
N HIS A 139 -4.61 -0.67 -0.14
CA HIS A 139 -3.66 -1.73 0.18
C HIS A 139 -4.11 -3.11 -0.34
N PRO A 140 -4.11 -3.34 -1.67
CA PRO A 140 -4.48 -4.62 -2.25
C PRO A 140 -3.40 -5.69 -2.06
N HIS A 141 -3.84 -6.95 -2.00
CA HIS A 141 -2.95 -8.10 -2.13
C HIS A 141 -2.48 -8.28 -3.59
N PRO A 142 -1.33 -8.93 -3.84
CA PRO A 142 -0.81 -9.17 -5.19
C PRO A 142 -1.51 -10.33 -5.93
N VAL A 143 -2.76 -10.63 -5.57
CA VAL A 143 -3.58 -11.71 -6.14
C VAL A 143 -4.93 -11.17 -6.60
N ARG A 144 -5.57 -11.87 -7.51
CA ARG A 144 -6.96 -11.61 -7.90
C ARG A 144 -7.94 -12.46 -7.08
N ALA A 145 -9.17 -11.98 -6.90
CA ALA A 145 -10.20 -12.68 -6.13
C ALA A 145 -10.54 -14.09 -6.68
N GLY A 146 -10.29 -14.34 -7.97
CA GLY A 146 -10.48 -15.64 -8.61
C GLY A 146 -9.37 -16.65 -8.35
N ASP A 147 -8.18 -16.20 -7.92
CA ASP A 147 -7.04 -17.04 -7.55
C ASP A 147 -6.25 -16.36 -6.43
N LEU A 148 -6.36 -16.91 -5.23
CA LEU A 148 -5.80 -16.31 -4.00
C LEU A 148 -4.43 -16.88 -3.64
N ASP A 149 -3.94 -17.87 -4.38
CA ASP A 149 -2.71 -18.58 -4.07
C ASP A 149 -1.57 -18.27 -5.07
N HIS A 150 -1.90 -17.75 -6.25
CA HIS A 150 -0.93 -17.41 -7.28
C HIS A 150 -0.93 -15.89 -7.57
N PRO A 151 0.10 -15.16 -7.10
CA PRO A 151 0.26 -13.75 -7.44
C PRO A 151 0.33 -13.51 -8.95
N ASP A 152 -0.36 -12.47 -9.42
CA ASP A 152 -0.22 -11.92 -10.78
C ASP A 152 0.69 -10.69 -10.83
N GLU A 153 1.34 -10.37 -9.70
CA GLU A 153 2.18 -9.17 -9.56
C GLU A 153 3.41 -9.45 -8.71
N LEU A 154 4.60 -9.21 -9.29
CA LEU A 154 5.85 -9.07 -8.55
C LEU A 154 6.03 -7.59 -8.18
N ARG A 155 6.36 -7.32 -6.93
CA ARG A 155 6.54 -5.99 -6.36
C ARG A 155 7.99 -5.73 -6.01
N VAL A 156 8.57 -4.70 -6.62
CA VAL A 156 9.90 -4.20 -6.27
C VAL A 156 9.69 -2.92 -5.45
N ASP A 157 9.98 -2.99 -4.16
CA ASP A 157 9.81 -1.89 -3.21
C ASP A 157 11.20 -1.34 -2.85
N LEU A 158 11.48 -0.11 -3.28
CA LEU A 158 12.75 0.59 -3.06
C LEU A 158 12.58 1.58 -1.90
N ASP A 159 13.02 1.18 -0.71
CA ASP A 159 12.85 1.94 0.53
C ASP A 159 14.19 2.53 1.01
N PRO A 160 14.40 3.86 0.86
CA PRO A 160 15.64 4.48 1.29
C PRO A 160 15.78 4.51 2.81
N GLY A 161 16.96 4.17 3.29
CA GLY A 161 17.33 4.34 4.69
C GLY A 161 17.31 5.82 5.13
N PRO A 162 17.41 6.09 6.43
CA PRO A 162 17.54 7.46 6.93
C PRO A 162 18.73 8.19 6.31
N GLY A 163 18.49 9.40 5.77
CA GLY A 163 19.54 10.24 5.18
C GLY A 163 20.01 9.83 3.78
N VAL A 164 19.44 8.77 3.18
CA VAL A 164 19.74 8.38 1.81
C VAL A 164 19.13 9.39 0.84
N PRO A 165 19.91 9.96 -0.10
CA PRO A 165 19.41 10.89 -1.11
C PRO A 165 18.39 10.22 -2.03
N PHE A 166 17.35 10.94 -2.46
CA PHE A 166 16.36 10.41 -3.40
C PHE A 166 16.98 10.11 -4.78
N ASP A 167 18.08 10.76 -5.13
CA ASP A 167 18.85 10.45 -6.33
C ASP A 167 19.37 9.01 -6.36
N ASP A 168 19.76 8.46 -5.22
CA ASP A 168 20.13 7.04 -5.13
C ASP A 168 18.93 6.11 -5.36
N VAL A 169 17.74 6.52 -4.92
CA VAL A 169 16.49 5.76 -5.22
C VAL A 169 16.22 5.74 -6.72
N ARG A 170 16.41 6.89 -7.42
CA ARG A 170 16.28 6.98 -8.89
C ARG A 170 17.27 6.06 -9.60
N LYS A 171 18.55 6.08 -9.19
CA LYS A 171 19.61 5.21 -9.77
C LYS A 171 19.30 3.73 -9.55
N VAL A 172 18.88 3.36 -8.34
CA VAL A 172 18.51 1.97 -8.04
C VAL A 172 17.25 1.55 -8.82
N ALA A 173 16.29 2.45 -9.02
CA ALA A 173 15.11 2.16 -9.85
C ALA A 173 15.48 1.91 -11.32
N LEU A 174 16.39 2.71 -11.89
CA LEU A 174 16.87 2.51 -13.27
C LEU A 174 17.64 1.20 -13.40
N LEU A 175 18.50 0.87 -12.43
CA LEU A 175 19.19 -0.41 -12.39
C LEU A 175 18.20 -1.59 -12.25
N ALA A 176 17.15 -1.45 -11.44
CA ALA A 176 16.11 -2.45 -11.34
C ALA A 176 15.37 -2.66 -12.67
N ARG A 177 15.13 -1.57 -13.46
CA ARG A 177 14.60 -1.67 -14.84
C ARG A 177 15.47 -2.53 -15.73
N GLU A 178 16.79 -2.30 -15.70
CA GLU A 178 17.77 -3.05 -16.51
C GLU A 178 17.75 -4.53 -16.13
N VAL A 179 17.87 -4.84 -14.83
CA VAL A 179 17.89 -6.24 -14.36
C VAL A 179 16.56 -6.94 -14.68
N LEU A 180 15.42 -6.28 -14.53
CA LEU A 180 14.13 -6.82 -14.93
C LEU A 180 14.09 -7.13 -16.42
N GLY A 181 14.56 -6.19 -17.27
CA GLY A 181 14.60 -6.35 -18.73
C GLY A 181 15.49 -7.52 -19.18
N GLU A 182 16.67 -7.71 -18.58
CA GLU A 182 17.56 -8.86 -18.82
C GLU A 182 16.90 -10.20 -18.49
N HIS A 183 15.89 -10.19 -17.57
CA HIS A 183 15.12 -11.37 -17.20
C HIS A 183 13.75 -11.45 -17.89
N GLY A 184 13.54 -10.69 -18.98
CA GLY A 184 12.32 -10.72 -19.78
C GLY A 184 11.09 -10.12 -19.09
N LEU A 185 11.29 -9.27 -18.07
CA LEU A 185 10.23 -8.67 -17.29
C LEU A 185 10.11 -7.17 -17.58
N LYS A 186 8.87 -6.68 -17.64
CA LYS A 186 8.56 -5.27 -17.84
C LYS A 186 8.08 -4.64 -16.54
N GLY A 187 8.85 -3.69 -16.03
CA GLY A 187 8.52 -2.95 -14.81
C GLY A 187 7.74 -1.68 -15.11
N PHE A 188 6.83 -1.32 -14.20
CA PHE A 188 6.02 -0.11 -14.23
C PHE A 188 6.27 0.71 -12.95
N PRO A 189 7.06 1.79 -13.04
CA PRO A 189 7.46 2.56 -11.87
C PRO A 189 6.35 3.49 -11.39
N LYS A 190 6.34 3.74 -10.07
CA LYS A 190 5.54 4.78 -9.43
C LYS A 190 6.24 5.31 -8.20
N THR A 191 5.95 6.55 -7.80
CA THR A 191 6.37 7.01 -6.47
C THR A 191 5.67 6.17 -5.39
N SER A 192 6.31 5.97 -4.25
CA SER A 192 5.63 5.35 -3.11
C SER A 192 4.59 6.27 -2.45
N GLY A 193 4.59 7.57 -2.85
CA GLY A 193 3.88 8.64 -2.15
C GLY A 193 4.49 8.95 -0.78
N SER A 194 5.69 8.46 -0.51
CA SER A 194 6.50 8.76 0.68
C SER A 194 7.93 9.09 0.24
N ARG A 195 8.90 8.22 0.46
CA ARG A 195 10.32 8.47 0.20
C ARG A 195 10.93 7.57 -0.86
N GLY A 196 10.22 6.58 -1.34
CA GLY A 196 10.71 5.53 -2.22
C GLY A 196 10.06 5.52 -3.59
N ILE A 197 10.46 4.54 -4.39
CA ILE A 197 9.85 4.17 -5.67
C ILE A 197 9.43 2.70 -5.57
N HIS A 198 8.24 2.39 -6.08
CA HIS A 198 7.80 1.02 -6.30
C HIS A 198 7.80 0.72 -7.79
N ILE A 199 8.14 -0.51 -8.15
CA ILE A 199 8.02 -0.98 -9.54
C ILE A 199 7.10 -2.19 -9.50
N ASN A 200 5.95 -2.07 -10.17
CA ASN A 200 5.00 -3.17 -10.33
C ASN A 200 5.35 -3.94 -11.60
N VAL A 201 5.34 -5.26 -11.53
CA VAL A 201 5.63 -6.15 -12.67
C VAL A 201 4.48 -7.14 -12.78
N ARG A 202 3.79 -7.16 -13.92
CA ARG A 202 2.77 -8.18 -14.18
C ARG A 202 3.44 -9.50 -14.51
N ILE A 203 3.04 -10.57 -13.81
CA ILE A 203 3.57 -11.92 -13.98
C ILE A 203 2.43 -12.90 -14.28
N GLU A 204 2.77 -14.02 -14.92
CA GLU A 204 1.84 -15.14 -15.09
C GLU A 204 1.41 -15.65 -13.72
N PRO A 205 0.10 -15.84 -13.44
CA PRO A 205 -0.40 -16.28 -12.13
C PRO A 205 -0.29 -17.80 -11.97
N ARG A 206 0.91 -18.34 -11.98
CA ARG A 206 1.20 -19.78 -11.84
C ARG A 206 2.23 -20.10 -10.77
N TRP A 207 2.92 -19.11 -10.24
CA TRP A 207 3.90 -19.27 -9.16
C TRP A 207 3.27 -18.98 -7.80
N THR A 208 3.68 -19.75 -6.82
CA THR A 208 3.28 -19.57 -5.44
C THR A 208 3.96 -18.34 -4.82
N PHE A 209 3.43 -17.83 -3.71
CA PHE A 209 4.05 -16.73 -2.96
C PHE A 209 5.52 -16.99 -2.57
N PRO A 210 5.92 -18.21 -2.12
CA PRO A 210 7.34 -18.51 -1.88
C PRO A 210 8.20 -18.35 -3.12
N GLU A 211 7.75 -18.79 -4.29
CA GLU A 211 8.50 -18.66 -5.55
C GLU A 211 8.61 -17.20 -5.99
N VAL A 212 7.52 -16.42 -5.91
CA VAL A 212 7.55 -14.97 -6.24
C VAL A 212 8.50 -14.23 -5.29
N ARG A 213 8.50 -14.57 -3.99
CA ARG A 213 9.43 -13.99 -3.03
C ARG A 213 10.89 -14.40 -3.31
N ALA A 214 11.13 -15.65 -3.71
CA ALA A 214 12.48 -16.11 -4.06
C ALA A 214 13.02 -15.36 -5.31
N ALA A 215 12.18 -15.15 -6.32
CA ALA A 215 12.50 -14.34 -7.49
C ALA A 215 12.79 -12.87 -7.09
N ALA A 216 11.98 -12.28 -6.20
CA ALA A 216 12.21 -10.94 -5.68
C ALA A 216 13.52 -10.82 -4.89
N LEU A 217 13.87 -11.81 -4.08
CA LEU A 217 15.15 -11.86 -3.35
C LEU A 217 16.34 -11.97 -4.30
N ALA A 218 16.22 -12.81 -5.33
CA ALA A 218 17.27 -12.97 -6.34
C ALA A 218 17.51 -11.64 -7.09
N LEU A 219 16.44 -10.96 -7.50
CA LEU A 219 16.50 -9.62 -8.10
C LEU A 219 17.17 -8.62 -7.15
N ALA A 220 16.76 -8.57 -5.88
CA ALA A 220 17.31 -7.65 -4.88
C ALA A 220 18.82 -7.84 -4.69
N ARG A 221 19.29 -9.10 -4.64
CA ARG A 221 20.70 -9.44 -4.51
C ARG A 221 21.49 -9.08 -5.76
N GLU A 222 20.93 -9.26 -6.94
CA GLU A 222 21.59 -8.88 -8.20
C GLU A 222 21.75 -7.36 -8.30
N ILE A 223 20.73 -6.58 -7.89
CA ILE A 223 20.84 -5.13 -7.82
C ILE A 223 21.89 -4.70 -6.79
N GLU A 224 21.91 -5.29 -5.58
CA GLU A 224 22.93 -5.02 -4.56
C GLU A 224 24.34 -5.36 -5.09
N ARG A 225 24.51 -6.48 -5.80
CA ARG A 225 25.79 -6.88 -6.39
C ARG A 225 26.31 -5.87 -7.41
N ARG A 226 25.42 -5.26 -8.23
CA ARG A 226 25.80 -4.25 -9.24
C ARG A 226 26.03 -2.86 -8.65
N ALA A 227 25.34 -2.50 -7.58
CA ALA A 227 25.41 -1.21 -6.94
C ALA A 227 25.58 -1.29 -5.41
N PRO A 228 26.62 -1.97 -4.88
CA PRO A 228 26.75 -2.28 -3.46
C PRO A 228 26.93 -1.03 -2.59
N ALA A 229 27.28 0.11 -3.14
CA ALA A 229 27.43 1.36 -2.39
C ALA A 229 26.09 2.04 -2.08
N ILE A 230 25.04 1.82 -2.88
CA ILE A 230 23.76 2.53 -2.79
C ILE A 230 22.54 1.63 -2.62
N ALA A 231 22.69 0.31 -2.76
CA ALA A 231 21.59 -0.66 -2.67
C ALA A 231 21.91 -1.78 -1.68
N THR A 232 20.87 -2.31 -1.01
CA THR A 232 21.02 -3.43 -0.08
C THR A 232 19.80 -4.35 -0.07
N SER A 233 20.03 -5.66 0.04
CA SER A 233 19.04 -6.70 0.28
C SER A 233 19.02 -7.17 1.74
N LYS A 234 19.78 -6.54 2.64
CA LYS A 234 19.91 -6.95 4.05
C LYS A 234 18.61 -6.72 4.81
N TRP A 235 18.07 -7.77 5.43
CA TRP A 235 16.79 -7.70 6.14
C TRP A 235 16.86 -6.85 7.42
N TRP A 236 17.95 -6.97 8.20
CA TRP A 236 18.06 -6.28 9.47
C TRP A 236 18.44 -4.82 9.30
N LYS A 237 17.72 -3.93 9.98
CA LYS A 237 17.94 -2.48 9.87
C LYS A 237 19.35 -2.05 10.22
N GLU A 238 19.98 -2.76 11.17
CA GLU A 238 21.35 -2.52 11.61
C GLU A 238 22.41 -2.85 10.54
N GLU A 239 22.04 -3.65 9.55
CA GLU A 239 22.91 -4.06 8.44
C GLU A 239 22.62 -3.28 7.15
N ARG A 240 21.57 -2.45 7.13
CA ARG A 240 21.15 -1.71 5.95
C ARG A 240 21.98 -0.44 5.73
N HIS A 241 22.27 -0.20 4.48
CA HIS A 241 22.77 1.07 3.97
C HIS A 241 22.07 1.37 2.65
N GLY A 242 22.09 2.64 2.20
CA GLY A 242 21.47 3.00 0.91
C GLY A 242 19.99 2.68 0.83
N VAL A 243 19.58 2.21 -0.34
CA VAL A 243 18.21 1.84 -0.69
C VAL A 243 17.99 0.36 -0.41
N PHE A 244 17.08 0.04 0.48
CA PHE A 244 16.66 -1.33 0.76
C PHE A 244 15.64 -1.80 -0.27
N ILE A 245 15.90 -2.95 -0.87
CA ILE A 245 14.98 -3.59 -1.81
C ILE A 245 14.17 -4.63 -1.02
N ASP A 246 12.91 -4.28 -0.66
CA ASP A 246 12.08 -5.12 0.21
C ASP A 246 11.39 -6.24 -0.55
N TYR A 247 12.09 -7.36 -0.71
CA TYR A 247 11.58 -8.58 -1.33
C TYR A 247 10.45 -9.23 -0.52
N ASN A 248 10.34 -8.96 0.79
CA ASN A 248 9.29 -9.51 1.64
C ASN A 248 7.90 -8.88 1.40
N GLN A 249 7.80 -7.80 0.62
CA GLN A 249 6.50 -7.29 0.14
C GLN A 249 5.79 -8.27 -0.81
N ASN A 250 6.47 -9.34 -1.23
CA ASN A 250 5.91 -10.44 -2.01
C ASN A 250 5.44 -11.62 -1.15
N ALA A 251 5.45 -11.52 0.16
CA ALA A 251 4.90 -12.54 1.05
C ALA A 251 3.36 -12.46 1.11
N LYS A 252 2.68 -13.59 1.34
CA LYS A 252 1.21 -13.74 1.23
C LYS A 252 0.39 -12.77 2.09
N ASP A 253 0.94 -12.32 3.20
CA ASP A 253 0.26 -11.43 4.16
C ASP A 253 0.63 -9.94 3.96
N ARG A 254 1.40 -9.62 2.92
CA ARG A 254 1.86 -8.28 2.66
C ARG A 254 1.00 -7.56 1.63
N THR A 255 0.78 -6.29 1.92
CA THR A 255 0.08 -5.37 1.03
C THR A 255 0.90 -4.09 0.87
N VAL A 256 0.89 -3.52 -0.32
CA VAL A 256 1.62 -2.30 -0.65
C VAL A 256 0.62 -1.26 -1.14
N ALA A 257 0.89 0.01 -0.89
CA ALA A 257 0.08 1.09 -1.41
C ALA A 257 0.02 1.02 -2.95
N SER A 258 -1.19 0.90 -3.49
CA SER A 258 -1.44 0.79 -4.92
C SER A 258 -1.15 2.10 -5.66
N ALA A 259 -1.11 2.03 -6.99
CA ALA A 259 -1.09 3.21 -7.85
C ALA A 259 -2.27 4.14 -7.53
N TYR A 260 -2.05 5.44 -7.60
CA TYR A 260 -2.98 6.51 -7.25
C TYR A 260 -3.44 6.53 -5.79
N SER A 261 -2.86 5.73 -4.93
CA SER A 261 -3.13 5.74 -3.49
C SER A 261 -2.67 7.06 -2.87
N VAL A 262 -3.59 7.78 -2.23
CA VAL A 262 -3.23 8.94 -1.39
C VAL A 262 -2.52 8.42 -0.15
N ARG A 263 -1.51 9.15 0.33
CA ARG A 263 -0.81 8.78 1.57
C ARG A 263 -1.23 9.69 2.72
N PRO A 264 -1.27 9.19 3.94
CA PRO A 264 -1.58 9.99 5.11
C PRO A 264 -0.39 10.88 5.53
N THR A 265 0.14 11.62 4.55
CA THR A 265 1.17 12.64 4.77
C THR A 265 0.52 14.01 4.90
N PRO A 266 1.13 14.96 5.61
CA PRO A 266 0.53 16.29 5.80
C PRO A 266 0.21 17.02 4.50
N ASP A 267 0.98 16.78 3.45
CA ASP A 267 0.83 17.35 2.11
C ASP A 267 -0.07 16.51 1.18
N ALA A 268 -0.68 15.43 1.68
CA ALA A 268 -1.57 14.54 0.94
C ALA A 268 -0.92 13.97 -0.34
N ARG A 269 0.33 13.47 -0.24
CA ARG A 269 1.04 12.89 -1.39
C ARG A 269 0.32 11.68 -1.96
N VAL A 270 0.61 11.41 -3.21
CA VAL A 270 0.04 10.32 -3.99
C VAL A 270 1.14 9.37 -4.46
N SER A 271 0.86 8.09 -4.38
CA SER A 271 1.65 7.03 -5.02
C SER A 271 1.38 7.04 -6.52
N THR A 272 2.11 7.87 -7.25
CA THR A 272 1.80 8.26 -8.63
C THR A 272 2.56 7.43 -9.65
N PRO A 273 1.86 6.79 -10.62
CA PRO A 273 2.47 6.18 -11.79
C PRO A 273 3.34 7.13 -12.59
N LEU A 274 4.47 6.61 -13.04
CA LEU A 274 5.48 7.33 -13.81
C LEU A 274 5.78 6.59 -15.11
N THR A 275 6.21 7.33 -16.12
CA THR A 275 6.99 6.73 -17.21
C THR A 275 8.44 6.55 -16.77
N TRP A 276 9.20 5.71 -17.46
CA TRP A 276 10.62 5.53 -17.14
C TRP A 276 11.46 6.77 -17.44
N GLU A 277 11.02 7.60 -18.36
CA GLU A 277 11.66 8.86 -18.75
C GLU A 277 11.52 9.93 -17.66
N GLU A 278 10.49 9.83 -16.80
CA GLU A 278 10.29 10.73 -15.67
C GLU A 278 11.16 10.37 -14.46
N VAL A 279 11.52 9.08 -14.30
CA VAL A 279 12.25 8.58 -13.12
C VAL A 279 13.54 9.36 -12.82
N PRO A 280 14.39 9.74 -13.79
CA PRO A 280 15.63 10.47 -13.51
C PRO A 280 15.45 11.83 -12.85
N ALA A 281 14.29 12.49 -13.03
CA ALA A 281 14.04 13.86 -12.56
C ALA A 281 12.87 13.97 -11.59
N VAL A 282 12.20 12.86 -11.24
CA VAL A 282 10.98 12.87 -10.45
C VAL A 282 11.20 13.39 -9.02
N GLU A 283 10.32 14.28 -8.57
CA GLU A 283 10.25 14.74 -7.19
C GLU A 283 8.92 14.31 -6.55
N PRO A 284 8.91 13.41 -5.56
CA PRO A 284 7.67 12.86 -5.00
C PRO A 284 6.74 13.92 -4.39
N ALA A 285 7.27 15.06 -3.96
CA ALA A 285 6.48 16.14 -3.38
C ALA A 285 5.57 16.87 -4.39
N GLU A 286 5.83 16.74 -5.69
CA GLU A 286 5.01 17.32 -6.75
C GLU A 286 3.66 16.61 -6.92
N PHE A 287 3.57 15.36 -6.48
CA PHE A 287 2.39 14.51 -6.67
C PHE A 287 1.54 14.48 -5.41
N THR A 288 0.52 15.32 -5.40
CA THR A 288 -0.43 15.44 -4.29
C THR A 288 -1.87 15.17 -4.76
N LEU A 289 -2.77 15.01 -3.81
CA LEU A 289 -4.21 14.92 -4.06
C LEU A 289 -4.72 16.06 -4.96
N SER A 290 -4.11 17.25 -4.87
CA SER A 290 -4.53 18.42 -5.66
C SER A 290 -3.92 18.46 -7.06
N THR A 291 -2.74 17.88 -7.29
CA THR A 291 -2.01 17.99 -8.57
C THR A 291 -2.24 16.79 -9.51
N VAL A 292 -2.41 15.60 -8.95
CA VAL A 292 -2.50 14.36 -9.72
C VAL A 292 -3.74 14.27 -10.61
N PRO A 293 -4.95 14.77 -10.24
CA PRO A 293 -6.10 14.72 -11.14
C PRO A 293 -5.87 15.46 -12.48
N ALA A 294 -5.25 16.64 -12.42
CA ALA A 294 -4.94 17.40 -13.66
C ALA A 294 -3.87 16.67 -14.50
N ARG A 295 -2.86 16.05 -13.86
CA ARG A 295 -1.90 15.20 -14.55
C ARG A 295 -2.57 14.01 -15.21
N PHE A 296 -3.45 13.29 -14.51
CA PHE A 296 -4.17 12.15 -15.04
C PHE A 296 -5.04 12.53 -16.26
N ALA A 297 -5.78 13.63 -16.16
CA ALA A 297 -6.58 14.13 -17.26
C ALA A 297 -5.75 14.50 -18.50
N LYS A 298 -4.51 15.01 -18.29
CA LYS A 298 -3.61 15.42 -19.38
C LYS A 298 -2.85 14.26 -20.03
N LEU A 299 -2.32 13.35 -19.24
CA LEU A 299 -1.36 12.32 -19.68
C LEU A 299 -2.00 10.92 -19.75
N GLY A 300 -3.17 10.72 -19.15
CA GLY A 300 -3.72 9.39 -18.90
C GLY A 300 -2.95 8.64 -17.81
N ASP A 301 -3.09 7.32 -17.81
CA ASP A 301 -2.42 6.43 -16.86
C ASP A 301 -1.15 5.83 -17.44
N PRO A 302 0.06 6.18 -16.95
CA PRO A 302 1.31 5.55 -17.39
C PRO A 302 1.34 4.02 -17.17
N HIS A 303 0.52 3.50 -16.26
CA HIS A 303 0.36 2.08 -16.01
C HIS A 303 -0.70 1.41 -16.92
N ALA A 304 -1.36 2.13 -17.84
CA ALA A 304 -2.37 1.56 -18.74
C ALA A 304 -1.90 0.27 -19.46
N PRO A 305 -0.64 0.13 -19.89
CA PRO A 305 -0.15 -1.08 -20.56
C PRO A 305 0.18 -2.25 -19.60
N ILE A 306 0.03 -2.11 -18.27
CA ILE A 306 0.51 -3.13 -17.32
C ILE A 306 -0.16 -4.49 -17.52
N ASP A 307 -1.43 -4.51 -17.93
CA ASP A 307 -2.19 -5.75 -18.12
C ASP A 307 -2.09 -6.32 -19.56
N ALA A 308 -1.31 -5.68 -20.46
CA ALA A 308 -1.16 -6.14 -21.84
C ALA A 308 -0.33 -7.42 -21.95
N GLU A 309 0.66 -7.59 -21.07
CA GLU A 309 1.57 -8.73 -21.06
C GLU A 309 1.88 -9.16 -19.62
N SER A 310 1.93 -10.47 -19.39
CA SER A 310 2.44 -11.05 -18.14
C SER A 310 3.76 -11.75 -18.39
N GLY A 311 4.77 -11.42 -17.58
CA GLY A 311 6.11 -11.99 -17.71
C GLY A 311 6.28 -13.30 -16.95
N SER A 312 7.25 -14.12 -17.41
CA SER A 312 7.66 -15.34 -16.74
C SER A 312 8.71 -15.04 -15.66
N LEU A 313 8.53 -15.60 -14.45
CA LEU A 313 9.56 -15.52 -13.40
C LEU A 313 10.69 -16.54 -13.56
N GLN A 314 10.66 -17.39 -14.58
CA GLN A 314 11.60 -18.51 -14.67
C GLN A 314 13.08 -18.07 -14.60
N LEU A 315 13.46 -17.03 -15.34
CA LEU A 315 14.85 -16.57 -15.35
C LEU A 315 15.31 -16.01 -13.98
N LEU A 316 14.42 -15.37 -13.23
CA LEU A 316 14.72 -14.93 -11.85
C LEU A 316 14.79 -16.12 -10.87
N LEU A 317 14.00 -17.15 -11.08
CA LEU A 317 14.08 -18.39 -10.30
C LEU A 317 15.36 -19.15 -10.62
N ASP A 318 15.77 -19.21 -11.88
CA ASP A 318 17.06 -19.79 -12.28
C ASP A 318 18.24 -19.00 -11.66
N LEU A 319 18.12 -17.66 -11.59
CA LEU A 319 19.09 -16.83 -10.87
C LEU A 319 19.09 -17.16 -9.36
N SER A 320 17.92 -17.36 -8.75
CA SER A 320 17.80 -17.75 -7.35
C SER A 320 18.52 -19.07 -7.07
N GLU A 321 18.37 -20.08 -7.94
CA GLU A 321 19.05 -21.36 -7.78
C GLU A 321 20.58 -21.24 -7.96
N ARG A 322 21.04 -20.43 -8.91
CA ARG A 322 22.48 -20.13 -9.04
C ARG A 322 23.05 -19.47 -7.77
N GLN A 323 22.35 -18.47 -7.24
CA GLN A 323 22.76 -17.81 -5.99
C GLN A 323 22.82 -18.79 -4.80
N LYS A 324 21.92 -19.78 -4.73
CA LYS A 324 21.97 -20.85 -3.72
C LYS A 324 23.19 -21.74 -3.90
N THR A 325 23.50 -22.15 -5.12
CA THR A 325 24.69 -22.96 -5.41
C THR A 325 26.00 -22.23 -5.10
N GLU A 326 25.99 -20.91 -5.21
CA GLU A 326 27.09 -20.01 -4.78
C GLU A 326 27.14 -19.77 -3.27
N GLY A 327 26.28 -20.44 -2.49
CA GLY A 327 26.26 -20.38 -1.03
C GLY A 327 25.39 -19.29 -0.43
N GLN A 328 24.59 -18.60 -1.21
CA GLN A 328 23.64 -17.59 -0.68
C GLN A 328 22.40 -18.28 -0.10
N LYS A 329 22.33 -18.36 1.23
CA LYS A 329 21.18 -18.94 1.95
C LYS A 329 19.92 -18.07 1.79
N ASP A 330 18.75 -18.64 2.11
CA ASP A 330 17.49 -17.86 2.16
C ASP A 330 17.60 -16.69 3.16
N ALA A 331 16.75 -15.72 2.99
CA ALA A 331 16.67 -14.53 3.85
C ALA A 331 15.51 -14.68 4.85
N PRO A 332 15.54 -13.97 6.02
CA PRO A 332 14.48 -14.07 7.00
C PRO A 332 13.09 -13.79 6.44
N TRP A 333 12.15 -14.67 6.74
CA TRP A 333 10.73 -14.49 6.48
C TRP A 333 10.06 -13.63 7.56
N PRO A 334 8.89 -13.05 7.28
CA PRO A 334 8.10 -12.40 8.32
C PRO A 334 7.83 -13.32 9.52
N PRO A 335 7.71 -12.78 10.76
CA PRO A 335 7.74 -13.57 12.00
C PRO A 335 6.69 -14.68 12.11
N HIS A 336 5.53 -14.55 11.46
CA HIS A 336 4.42 -15.51 11.56
C HIS A 336 4.45 -16.62 10.49
N TYR A 337 5.46 -16.62 9.62
CA TYR A 337 5.73 -17.77 8.75
C TYR A 337 6.46 -18.88 9.52
N ALA A 338 6.21 -20.13 9.14
CA ALA A 338 7.03 -21.23 9.60
C ALA A 338 8.49 -20.99 9.19
N LYS A 339 9.44 -21.29 10.08
CA LYS A 339 10.86 -21.15 9.75
C LYS A 339 11.28 -22.28 8.83
N GLY A 340 11.87 -21.93 7.67
CA GLY A 340 12.48 -22.89 6.76
C GLY A 340 13.83 -23.39 7.27
N ASP A 341 14.25 -24.59 6.84
CA ASP A 341 15.49 -25.23 7.28
C ASP A 341 16.74 -24.42 6.86
N GLU A 342 16.71 -23.82 5.69
CA GLU A 342 17.80 -22.99 5.15
C GLU A 342 17.73 -21.52 5.59
N GLU A 343 16.68 -21.15 6.31
CA GLU A 343 16.47 -19.77 6.73
C GLU A 343 17.41 -19.39 7.89
N PRO A 344 18.08 -18.22 7.83
CA PRO A 344 18.94 -17.77 8.91
C PRO A 344 18.14 -17.47 10.18
N VAL A 345 18.86 -17.30 11.29
CA VAL A 345 18.24 -16.96 12.59
C VAL A 345 17.49 -15.65 12.47
N ARG A 346 16.20 -15.63 12.87
CA ARG A 346 15.31 -14.43 12.85
C ARG A 346 15.57 -13.46 14.00
N ALA A 347 16.73 -13.52 14.66
CA ALA A 347 17.11 -12.54 15.66
C ALA A 347 17.93 -11.41 15.03
N ALA A 348 17.58 -10.16 15.35
CA ALA A 348 18.37 -9.03 14.93
C ALA A 348 19.83 -9.16 15.42
N PRO A 349 20.83 -8.62 14.69
CA PRO A 349 22.23 -8.70 15.06
C PRO A 349 22.51 -8.25 16.50
N SER A 350 21.85 -7.19 16.95
CA SER A 350 21.93 -6.66 18.32
C SER A 350 21.43 -7.64 19.41
N ARG A 351 20.59 -8.61 19.03
CA ARG A 351 20.02 -9.62 19.94
C ARG A 351 20.68 -11.00 19.81
N ARG A 352 21.62 -11.18 18.88
CA ARG A 352 22.39 -12.41 18.75
C ARG A 352 23.35 -12.52 19.94
N LYS A 353 23.28 -13.59 20.71
CA LYS A 353 24.27 -13.83 21.78
C LYS A 353 25.66 -13.86 21.15
N LYS A 354 26.56 -12.98 21.62
CA LYS A 354 27.99 -13.13 21.30
C LYS A 354 28.41 -14.50 21.74
N LYS A 355 28.88 -15.33 20.82
CA LYS A 355 29.51 -16.61 21.13
C LYS A 355 30.86 -16.37 21.78
#